data_6490b7f2c44cc1c693a33ad9df3cd5a8
#
_entry.id   6490b7f2c44cc1c693a33ad9df3cd5a8
#
_cell.length_a   1.000
_cell.length_b   1.000
_cell.length_c   1.000
_cell.angle_alpha   90.00
_cell.angle_beta   90.00
_cell.angle_gamma   90.00
#
_symmetry.space_group_name_H-M   'P 1'
#
loop_
_entity.id
_entity.type
_entity.pdbx_description
1 polymer ?
#
loop_
_entity_poly.entity_id
_entity_poly.type
_entity_poly.pdbx_seq_one_letter_code
_entity_poly.pdbx_strand_id
1 'polypeptide(L)'
;MFACATAKDFQTLMICRFFAGIFASCPLAVVGGAFADIFGNETRGIAIAAFSAMVFLGPFISPIVGGFITQSYLGWRWAEYTTGIMGALALFLDAIFLEETYMKTILRKRASHIRAETHNYAIHHISEEEILDLGSLIHKQLLLPLKLLFLEPIVFLITVYTAFIYGILYLFLEAYPIVFSEYRGISPALGTLPYIGLIVGVLLGCGTVIAFEPRYNRKLKENNGIPVPEERLLPMMIGAVVFPIGLFWFAWTGNYPSIHWIVPTLSGLATGAAILTIFLQALNYLVDAYLTVAASAIAANTFLRSFFGAGFRGLPFHLRRFRITDSPLLALFATAMFHNLGVDWAGSVLGFLAVAFMPIPFLFYVFGERLRKLSRFAPTDIGAGAREKSEQKDDEEKRQPR
;
A
#
# COMPACT_ATOMS: atom_id res chain seq x y z
N MET A 1 -21.74 0.25 -1.49
CA MET A 1 -21.83 1.28 -2.53
C MET A 1 -23.25 1.58 -2.96
N PHE A 2 -24.12 0.61 -3.31
CA PHE A 2 -25.52 0.89 -3.67
C PHE A 2 -26.30 1.66 -2.60
N ALA A 3 -26.10 1.31 -1.32
CA ALA A 3 -26.71 2.06 -0.21
C ALA A 3 -26.19 3.51 -0.12
N CYS A 4 -24.94 3.78 -0.49
CA CYS A 4 -24.42 5.16 -0.58
C CYS A 4 -25.09 5.93 -1.70
N ALA A 5 -25.31 5.32 -2.86
CA ALA A 5 -25.96 5.95 -4.01
C ALA A 5 -27.43 6.33 -3.74
N THR A 6 -28.14 5.54 -2.91
CA THR A 6 -29.55 5.74 -2.57
C THR A 6 -29.75 6.61 -1.31
N ALA A 7 -28.67 7.01 -0.64
CA ALA A 7 -28.74 7.80 0.58
C ALA A 7 -29.47 9.14 0.35
N LYS A 8 -30.42 9.46 1.24
CA LYS A 8 -31.23 10.69 1.19
C LYS A 8 -30.62 11.78 2.07
N ASP A 9 -29.89 11.39 3.11
CA ASP A 9 -29.28 12.28 4.09
C ASP A 9 -27.79 12.00 4.23
N PHE A 10 -27.07 12.99 4.74
CA PHE A 10 -25.61 12.93 4.91
C PHE A 10 -25.20 11.87 5.94
N GLN A 11 -25.99 11.68 7.01
CA GLN A 11 -25.68 10.71 8.06
C GLN A 11 -25.69 9.29 7.51
N THR A 12 -26.74 8.93 6.77
CA THR A 12 -26.83 7.60 6.11
C THR A 12 -25.67 7.38 5.15
N LEU A 13 -25.30 8.40 4.36
CA LEU A 13 -24.16 8.32 3.45
C LEU A 13 -22.86 8.02 4.21
N MET A 14 -22.59 8.71 5.31
CA MET A 14 -21.37 8.53 6.11
C MET A 14 -21.32 7.15 6.75
N ILE A 15 -22.43 6.68 7.33
CA ILE A 15 -22.51 5.35 7.94
C ILE A 15 -22.29 4.25 6.88
N CYS A 16 -22.95 4.37 5.73
CA CYS A 16 -22.78 3.40 4.64
C CYS A 16 -21.33 3.39 4.10
N ARG A 17 -20.67 4.54 3.97
CA ARG A 17 -19.27 4.64 3.56
C ARG A 17 -18.31 4.06 4.60
N PHE A 18 -18.60 4.23 5.88
CA PHE A 18 -17.81 3.63 6.95
C PHE A 18 -17.81 2.10 6.85
N PHE A 19 -19.00 1.48 6.74
CA PHE A 19 -19.08 0.03 6.56
C PHE A 19 -18.47 -0.43 5.23
N ALA A 20 -18.70 0.31 4.15
CA ALA A 20 -18.08 0.00 2.86
C ALA A 20 -16.54 0.00 2.96
N GLY A 21 -15.95 0.93 3.71
CA GLY A 21 -14.52 0.99 3.98
C GLY A 21 -14.00 -0.22 4.77
N ILE A 22 -14.72 -0.65 5.80
CA ILE A 22 -14.39 -1.85 6.59
C ILE A 22 -14.29 -3.07 5.68
N PHE A 23 -15.32 -3.33 4.88
CA PHE A 23 -15.33 -4.51 3.99
C PHE A 23 -14.34 -4.39 2.84
N ALA A 24 -14.12 -3.19 2.29
CA ALA A 24 -13.15 -2.95 1.21
C ALA A 24 -11.69 -3.08 1.65
N SER A 25 -11.38 -3.06 2.93
CA SER A 25 -10.01 -3.24 3.43
C SER A 25 -9.52 -4.69 3.36
N CYS A 26 -10.42 -5.67 3.33
CA CYS A 26 -10.11 -7.09 3.36
C CYS A 26 -9.15 -7.55 2.24
N PRO A 27 -9.37 -7.22 0.95
CA PRO A 27 -8.47 -7.63 -0.13
C PRO A 27 -7.03 -7.19 0.07
N LEU A 28 -6.80 -5.99 0.59
CA LEU A 28 -5.45 -5.47 0.83
C LEU A 28 -4.65 -6.32 1.83
N ALA A 29 -5.34 -6.94 2.79
CA ALA A 29 -4.72 -7.80 3.77
C ALA A 29 -4.52 -9.25 3.26
N VAL A 30 -5.47 -9.77 2.48
CA VAL A 30 -5.51 -11.18 2.08
C VAL A 30 -4.66 -11.47 0.86
N VAL A 31 -4.59 -10.55 -0.11
CA VAL A 31 -3.90 -10.77 -1.41
C VAL A 31 -2.42 -11.09 -1.23
N GLY A 32 -1.73 -10.46 -0.26
CA GLY A 32 -0.33 -10.78 0.03
C GLY A 32 -0.11 -12.24 0.44
N GLY A 33 -1.01 -12.80 1.24
CA GLY A 33 -1.00 -14.22 1.62
C GLY A 33 -1.31 -15.13 0.44
N ALA A 34 -2.36 -14.84 -0.32
CA ALA A 34 -2.74 -15.61 -1.51
C ALA A 34 -1.60 -15.65 -2.54
N PHE A 35 -0.88 -14.54 -2.75
CA PHE A 35 0.28 -14.53 -3.65
C PHE A 35 1.45 -15.33 -3.10
N ALA A 36 1.60 -15.41 -1.78
CA ALA A 36 2.62 -16.26 -1.17
C ALA A 36 2.32 -17.77 -1.37
N ASP A 37 1.04 -18.13 -1.44
CA ASP A 37 0.60 -19.50 -1.66
C ASP A 37 0.66 -19.92 -3.14
N ILE A 38 0.37 -18.99 -4.07
CA ILE A 38 0.26 -19.27 -5.51
C ILE A 38 1.62 -19.12 -6.22
N PHE A 39 2.37 -18.06 -5.90
CA PHE A 39 3.60 -17.71 -6.61
C PHE A 39 4.86 -18.18 -5.87
N GLY A 40 5.77 -18.81 -6.61
CA GLY A 40 7.10 -19.14 -6.09
C GLY A 40 7.94 -17.90 -5.77
N ASN A 41 9.00 -18.07 -4.98
CA ASN A 41 9.85 -16.96 -4.52
C ASN A 41 10.42 -16.10 -5.65
N GLU A 42 10.64 -16.66 -6.85
CA GLU A 42 11.21 -15.94 -8.01
C GLU A 42 10.19 -15.02 -8.72
N THR A 43 8.91 -15.38 -8.72
CA THR A 43 7.85 -14.67 -9.47
C THR A 43 6.95 -13.82 -8.58
N ARG A 44 6.95 -14.09 -7.26
CA ARG A 44 6.13 -13.37 -6.27
C ARG A 44 6.35 -11.86 -6.30
N GLY A 45 7.61 -11.41 -6.46
CA GLY A 45 7.95 -10.00 -6.51
C GLY A 45 7.24 -9.27 -7.65
N ILE A 46 7.17 -9.88 -8.82
CA ILE A 46 6.47 -9.33 -9.99
C ILE A 46 4.95 -9.26 -9.75
N ALA A 47 4.36 -10.32 -9.18
CA ALA A 47 2.93 -10.35 -8.87
C ALA A 47 2.54 -9.26 -7.84
N ILE A 48 3.34 -9.10 -6.79
CA ILE A 48 3.13 -8.05 -5.78
C ILE A 48 3.31 -6.66 -6.41
N ALA A 49 4.28 -6.48 -7.31
CA ALA A 49 4.48 -5.21 -8.01
C ALA A 49 3.28 -4.84 -8.88
N ALA A 50 2.75 -5.78 -9.66
CA ALA A 50 1.57 -5.59 -10.47
C ALA A 50 0.32 -5.26 -9.61
N PHE A 51 0.10 -6.00 -8.53
CA PHE A 51 -0.99 -5.71 -7.58
C PHE A 51 -0.87 -4.32 -6.97
N SER A 52 0.33 -3.95 -6.50
CA SER A 52 0.57 -2.64 -5.92
C SER A 52 0.33 -1.52 -6.93
N ALA A 53 0.74 -1.71 -8.19
CA ALA A 53 0.44 -0.75 -9.25
C ALA A 53 -1.07 -0.54 -9.40
N MET A 54 -1.89 -1.60 -9.41
CA MET A 54 -3.36 -1.50 -9.46
C MET A 54 -3.94 -0.75 -8.26
N VAL A 55 -3.41 -0.98 -7.05
CA VAL A 55 -3.84 -0.27 -5.83
C VAL A 55 -3.57 1.24 -5.93
N PHE A 56 -2.46 1.65 -6.54
CA PHE A 56 -2.13 3.06 -6.72
C PHE A 56 -2.80 3.70 -7.94
N LEU A 57 -3.11 2.92 -8.98
CA LEU A 57 -3.84 3.40 -10.15
C LEU A 57 -5.30 3.77 -9.81
N GLY A 58 -5.94 3.01 -8.91
CA GLY A 58 -7.32 3.25 -8.50
C GLY A 58 -7.62 4.71 -8.11
N PRO A 59 -6.91 5.27 -7.11
CA PRO A 59 -7.09 6.66 -6.68
C PRO A 59 -6.88 7.70 -7.78
N PHE A 60 -6.03 7.45 -8.77
CA PHE A 60 -5.78 8.39 -9.86
C PHE A 60 -6.74 8.23 -11.04
N ILE A 61 -7.27 7.04 -11.29
CA ILE A 61 -8.30 6.80 -12.32
C ILE A 61 -9.67 7.27 -11.83
N SER A 62 -9.97 7.10 -10.54
CA SER A 62 -11.30 7.40 -10.00
C SER A 62 -11.73 8.87 -10.15
N PRO A 63 -10.88 9.90 -9.97
CA PRO A 63 -11.25 11.29 -10.22
C PRO A 63 -11.56 11.56 -11.70
N ILE A 64 -10.85 10.91 -12.61
CA ILE A 64 -11.10 11.05 -14.06
C ILE A 64 -12.51 10.53 -14.37
N VAL A 65 -12.79 9.29 -14.02
CA VAL A 65 -14.10 8.67 -14.27
C VAL A 65 -15.22 9.44 -13.52
N GLY A 66 -14.99 9.74 -12.24
CA GLY A 66 -15.93 10.47 -11.39
C GLY A 66 -16.20 11.90 -11.89
N GLY A 67 -15.17 12.60 -12.37
CA GLY A 67 -15.28 13.95 -12.91
C GLY A 67 -16.20 14.01 -14.14
N PHE A 68 -16.03 13.09 -15.09
CA PHE A 68 -16.90 13.01 -16.27
C PHE A 68 -18.34 12.59 -15.92
N ILE A 69 -18.51 11.61 -15.01
CA ILE A 69 -19.84 11.17 -14.58
C ILE A 69 -20.59 12.29 -13.88
N THR A 70 -19.94 13.01 -12.96
CA THR A 70 -20.59 14.06 -12.16
C THR A 70 -20.96 15.30 -12.97
N GLN A 71 -20.24 15.59 -14.04
CA GLN A 71 -20.59 16.66 -14.97
C GLN A 71 -21.65 16.27 -16.00
N SER A 72 -21.92 14.98 -16.18
CA SER A 72 -22.99 14.51 -17.08
C SER A 72 -24.36 14.70 -16.41
N TYR A 73 -25.44 14.46 -17.18
CA TYR A 73 -26.81 14.46 -16.68
C TYR A 73 -27.08 13.40 -15.59
N LEU A 74 -26.17 12.43 -15.42
CA LEU A 74 -26.29 11.35 -14.46
C LEU A 74 -26.06 11.81 -13.00
N GLY A 75 -25.21 12.81 -12.80
CA GLY A 75 -24.90 13.36 -11.48
C GLY A 75 -24.04 12.44 -10.59
N TRP A 76 -23.74 12.91 -9.37
CA TRP A 76 -22.80 12.26 -8.45
C TRP A 76 -23.24 10.85 -7.98
N ARG A 77 -24.54 10.58 -7.94
CA ARG A 77 -25.04 9.25 -7.53
C ARG A 77 -24.61 8.14 -8.44
N TRP A 78 -24.45 8.43 -9.73
CA TRP A 78 -23.96 7.45 -10.69
C TRP A 78 -22.50 7.08 -10.49
N ALA A 79 -21.68 7.93 -9.91
CA ALA A 79 -20.33 7.55 -9.52
C ALA A 79 -20.34 6.42 -8.46
N GLU A 80 -21.26 6.49 -7.49
CA GLU A 80 -21.44 5.42 -6.49
C GLU A 80 -22.04 4.14 -7.11
N TYR A 81 -23.00 4.27 -8.03
CA TYR A 81 -23.56 3.11 -8.75
C TYR A 81 -22.51 2.41 -9.61
N THR A 82 -21.71 3.15 -10.34
CA THR A 82 -20.62 2.60 -11.17
C THR A 82 -19.63 1.81 -10.31
N THR A 83 -19.22 2.36 -9.17
CA THR A 83 -18.36 1.67 -8.22
C THR A 83 -19.02 0.42 -7.65
N GLY A 84 -20.33 0.50 -7.36
CA GLY A 84 -21.12 -0.64 -6.89
C GLY A 84 -21.24 -1.76 -7.92
N ILE A 85 -21.46 -1.42 -9.19
CA ILE A 85 -21.54 -2.38 -10.31
C ILE A 85 -20.19 -3.07 -10.53
N MET A 86 -19.09 -2.29 -10.54
CA MET A 86 -17.73 -2.85 -10.64
C MET A 86 -17.43 -3.81 -9.49
N GLY A 87 -17.81 -3.44 -8.25
CA GLY A 87 -17.64 -4.30 -7.08
C GLY A 87 -18.48 -5.58 -7.15
N ALA A 88 -19.72 -5.50 -7.65
CA ALA A 88 -20.57 -6.66 -7.85
C ALA A 88 -20.03 -7.60 -8.94
N LEU A 89 -19.49 -7.03 -10.03
CA LEU A 89 -18.83 -7.81 -11.08
C LEU A 89 -17.57 -8.50 -10.56
N ALA A 90 -16.74 -7.80 -9.79
CA ALA A 90 -15.56 -8.39 -9.16
C ALA A 90 -15.94 -9.54 -8.24
N LEU A 91 -16.94 -9.36 -7.36
CA LEU A 91 -17.44 -10.43 -6.48
C LEU A 91 -17.96 -11.64 -7.27
N PHE A 92 -18.64 -11.40 -8.38
CA PHE A 92 -19.13 -12.49 -9.25
C PHE A 92 -17.97 -13.27 -9.88
N LEU A 93 -16.94 -12.56 -10.37
CA LEU A 93 -15.73 -13.20 -10.92
C LEU A 93 -14.96 -13.95 -9.84
N ASP A 94 -14.79 -13.37 -8.66
CA ASP A 94 -14.12 -14.02 -7.53
C ASP A 94 -14.85 -15.30 -7.12
N ALA A 95 -16.18 -15.30 -7.09
CA ALA A 95 -16.97 -16.46 -6.73
C ALA A 95 -16.84 -17.63 -7.72
N ILE A 96 -16.53 -17.33 -9.00
CA ILE A 96 -16.37 -18.35 -10.06
C ILE A 96 -14.92 -18.84 -10.15
N PHE A 97 -13.95 -17.91 -10.09
CA PHE A 97 -12.55 -18.19 -10.43
C PHE A 97 -11.63 -18.32 -9.23
N LEU A 98 -12.00 -17.78 -8.05
CA LEU A 98 -11.12 -17.80 -6.88
C LEU A 98 -11.36 -19.09 -6.09
N GLU A 99 -10.42 -20.00 -6.19
CA GLU A 99 -10.37 -21.21 -5.37
C GLU A 99 -9.64 -20.98 -4.05
N GLU A 100 -9.85 -21.87 -3.09
CA GLU A 100 -9.13 -21.85 -1.80
C GLU A 100 -7.65 -22.13 -2.02
N THR A 101 -6.78 -21.20 -1.62
CA THR A 101 -5.32 -21.32 -1.79
C THR A 101 -4.58 -21.62 -0.49
N TYR A 102 -5.22 -21.41 0.66
CA TYR A 102 -4.59 -21.58 1.96
C TYR A 102 -4.37 -23.05 2.31
N MET A 103 -3.13 -23.47 2.31
CA MET A 103 -2.71 -24.87 2.48
C MET A 103 -3.35 -25.56 3.69
N LYS A 104 -3.41 -24.89 4.85
CA LYS A 104 -4.02 -25.47 6.06
C LYS A 104 -5.50 -25.81 5.85
N THR A 105 -6.25 -24.92 5.18
CA THR A 105 -7.68 -25.14 4.87
C THR A 105 -7.87 -26.28 3.87
N ILE A 106 -7.04 -26.37 2.84
CA ILE A 106 -7.08 -27.43 1.83
C ILE A 106 -6.80 -28.79 2.49
N LEU A 107 -5.72 -28.88 3.29
CA LEU A 107 -5.38 -30.13 3.99
C LEU A 107 -6.45 -30.55 5.01
N ARG A 108 -7.05 -29.58 5.73
CA ARG A 108 -8.16 -29.85 6.64
C ARG A 108 -9.39 -30.40 5.90
N LYS A 109 -9.78 -29.78 4.77
CA LYS A 109 -10.86 -30.28 3.92
C LYS A 109 -10.56 -31.70 3.40
N ARG A 110 -9.31 -31.95 2.96
CA ARG A 110 -8.88 -33.27 2.49
C ARG A 110 -8.89 -34.31 3.60
N ALA A 111 -8.40 -33.98 4.79
CA ALA A 111 -8.47 -34.88 5.97
C ALA A 111 -9.92 -35.20 6.33
N SER A 112 -10.82 -34.22 6.32
CA SER A 112 -12.24 -34.43 6.56
C SER A 112 -12.90 -35.37 5.51
N HIS A 113 -12.55 -35.22 4.23
CA HIS A 113 -13.05 -36.09 3.16
C HIS A 113 -12.57 -37.53 3.35
N ILE A 114 -11.27 -37.75 3.59
CA ILE A 114 -10.70 -39.07 3.82
C ILE A 114 -11.31 -39.71 5.08
N ARG A 115 -11.55 -38.92 6.14
CA ARG A 115 -12.23 -39.38 7.37
C ARG A 115 -13.63 -39.88 7.09
N ALA A 116 -14.37 -39.17 6.24
CA ALA A 116 -15.73 -39.56 5.85
C ALA A 116 -15.76 -40.84 5.01
N GLU A 117 -14.78 -41.03 4.12
CA GLU A 117 -14.68 -42.21 3.25
C GLU A 117 -14.19 -43.46 4.01
N THR A 118 -13.18 -43.29 4.89
CA THR A 118 -12.53 -44.41 5.57
C THR A 118 -13.16 -44.73 6.94
N HIS A 119 -14.09 -43.90 7.42
CA HIS A 119 -14.63 -43.95 8.80
C HIS A 119 -13.54 -43.98 9.89
N ASN A 120 -12.32 -43.54 9.56
CA ASN A 120 -11.21 -43.49 10.50
C ASN A 120 -11.08 -42.10 11.11
N TYR A 121 -11.57 -41.93 12.33
CA TYR A 121 -11.56 -40.65 13.04
C TYR A 121 -10.20 -40.20 13.56
N ALA A 122 -9.18 -41.05 13.49
CA ALA A 122 -7.80 -40.67 13.84
C ALA A 122 -7.16 -39.78 12.77
N ILE A 123 -7.72 -39.73 11.56
CA ILE A 123 -7.19 -38.88 10.47
C ILE A 123 -7.67 -37.45 10.68
N HIS A 124 -6.76 -36.59 11.16
CA HIS A 124 -7.01 -35.17 11.35
C HIS A 124 -5.75 -34.35 11.00
N HIS A 125 -5.94 -33.07 10.70
CA HIS A 125 -4.83 -32.15 10.46
C HIS A 125 -4.45 -31.46 11.78
N ILE A 126 -3.15 -31.26 12.04
CA ILE A 126 -2.62 -30.64 13.27
C ILE A 126 -3.33 -29.31 13.62
N SER A 127 -3.73 -28.52 12.61
CA SER A 127 -4.47 -27.27 12.85
C SER A 127 -5.91 -27.46 13.41
N GLU A 128 -6.43 -28.67 13.44
CA GLU A 128 -7.71 -28.96 14.09
C GLU A 128 -7.58 -29.04 15.62
N GLU A 129 -6.36 -29.27 16.11
CA GLU A 129 -6.02 -29.29 17.53
C GLU A 129 -5.75 -27.89 18.09
N GLU A 130 -5.51 -26.89 17.22
CA GLU A 130 -5.28 -25.51 17.64
C GLU A 130 -6.55 -24.93 18.26
N ILE A 131 -6.58 -24.75 19.57
CA ILE A 131 -7.65 -24.05 20.27
C ILE A 131 -7.53 -22.55 19.97
N LEU A 132 -8.55 -21.99 19.33
CA LEU A 132 -8.64 -20.55 19.09
C LEU A 132 -8.89 -19.82 20.41
N ASP A 133 -7.83 -19.35 21.05
CA ASP A 133 -7.93 -18.46 22.18
C ASP A 133 -8.06 -17.00 21.72
N LEU A 134 -9.16 -16.35 22.07
CA LEU A 134 -9.43 -14.95 21.76
C LEU A 134 -8.34 -14.02 22.31
N GLY A 135 -7.78 -14.34 23.49
CA GLY A 135 -6.68 -13.56 24.08
C GLY A 135 -5.42 -13.60 23.20
N SER A 136 -5.07 -14.77 22.69
CA SER A 136 -3.92 -14.94 21.78
C SER A 136 -4.14 -14.25 20.42
N LEU A 137 -5.37 -14.25 19.92
CA LEU A 137 -5.73 -13.53 18.68
C LEU A 137 -5.60 -12.02 18.86
N ILE A 138 -6.16 -11.45 19.91
CA ILE A 138 -6.04 -10.02 20.23
C ILE A 138 -4.57 -9.63 20.39
N HIS A 139 -3.79 -10.45 21.10
CA HIS A 139 -2.37 -10.18 21.29
C HIS A 139 -1.59 -10.19 19.97
N LYS A 140 -1.79 -11.19 19.12
CA LYS A 140 -1.07 -11.32 17.83
C LYS A 140 -1.54 -10.31 16.79
N GLN A 141 -2.85 -10.02 16.71
CA GLN A 141 -3.41 -9.20 15.63
C GLN A 141 -3.46 -7.71 15.98
N LEU A 142 -3.53 -7.34 17.25
CA LEU A 142 -3.68 -5.94 17.67
C LEU A 142 -2.45 -5.43 18.45
N LEU A 143 -2.02 -6.15 19.49
CA LEU A 143 -0.94 -5.66 20.35
C LEU A 143 0.45 -5.80 19.72
N LEU A 144 0.71 -6.88 18.98
CA LEU A 144 2.01 -7.09 18.36
C LEU A 144 2.33 -6.03 17.29
N PRO A 145 1.42 -5.67 16.36
CA PRO A 145 1.65 -4.56 15.43
C PRO A 145 1.97 -3.24 16.14
N LEU A 146 1.25 -2.90 17.21
CA LEU A 146 1.51 -1.68 17.97
C LEU A 146 2.86 -1.72 18.69
N LYS A 147 3.23 -2.87 19.26
CA LYS A 147 4.56 -3.06 19.86
C LYS A 147 5.67 -2.90 18.83
N LEU A 148 5.53 -3.51 17.64
CA LEU A 148 6.49 -3.35 16.56
C LEU A 148 6.61 -1.89 16.12
N LEU A 149 5.49 -1.18 16.01
CA LEU A 149 5.49 0.22 15.59
C LEU A 149 6.30 1.12 16.52
N PHE A 150 6.21 0.92 17.84
CA PHE A 150 6.86 1.83 18.81
C PHE A 150 8.18 1.32 19.35
N LEU A 151 8.45 0.02 19.32
CA LEU A 151 9.66 -0.56 19.86
C LEU A 151 10.75 -0.81 18.80
N GLU A 152 10.37 -0.95 17.53
CA GLU A 152 11.29 -1.24 16.43
C GLU A 152 11.58 0.00 15.59
N PRO A 153 12.79 0.60 15.70
CA PRO A 153 13.12 1.83 14.96
C PRO A 153 12.99 1.69 13.44
N ILE A 154 13.32 0.52 12.90
CA ILE A 154 13.20 0.23 11.46
C ILE A 154 11.74 0.31 11.03
N VAL A 155 10.84 -0.38 11.75
CA VAL A 155 9.39 -0.37 11.46
C VAL A 155 8.85 1.05 11.60
N PHE A 156 9.21 1.77 12.66
CA PHE A 156 8.76 3.14 12.90
C PHE A 156 9.15 4.08 11.76
N LEU A 157 10.45 4.16 11.42
CA LEU A 157 10.95 5.11 10.41
C LEU A 157 10.40 4.80 9.01
N ILE A 158 10.35 3.53 8.61
CA ILE A 158 9.75 3.14 7.33
C ILE A 158 8.26 3.45 7.33
N THR A 159 7.56 3.19 8.43
CA THR A 159 6.12 3.45 8.52
C THR A 159 5.82 4.94 8.44
N VAL A 160 6.57 5.80 9.14
CA VAL A 160 6.41 7.26 9.05
C VAL A 160 6.69 7.74 7.62
N TYR A 161 7.74 7.24 6.98
CA TYR A 161 8.06 7.63 5.61
C TYR A 161 6.98 7.20 4.61
N THR A 162 6.52 5.94 4.68
CA THR A 162 5.44 5.46 3.80
C THR A 162 4.10 6.13 4.10
N ALA A 163 3.81 6.47 5.36
CA ALA A 163 2.63 7.21 5.74
C ALA A 163 2.64 8.63 5.17
N PHE A 164 3.80 9.30 5.18
CA PHE A 164 3.99 10.60 4.53
C PHE A 164 3.73 10.51 3.01
N ILE A 165 4.35 9.54 2.32
CA ILE A 165 4.15 9.32 0.87
C ILE A 165 2.67 9.08 0.55
N TYR A 166 2.01 8.27 1.36
CA TYR A 166 0.58 7.98 1.20
C TYR A 166 -0.28 9.21 1.45
N GLY A 167 0.08 10.04 2.43
CA GLY A 167 -0.55 11.33 2.67
C GLY A 167 -0.43 12.27 1.47
N ILE A 168 0.75 12.35 0.84
CA ILE A 168 0.96 13.14 -0.39
C ILE A 168 0.09 12.64 -1.54
N LEU A 169 -0.07 11.32 -1.71
CA LEU A 169 -0.96 10.77 -2.73
C LEU A 169 -2.38 11.35 -2.59
N TYR A 170 -2.94 11.31 -1.37
CA TYR A 170 -4.27 11.85 -1.12
C TYR A 170 -4.33 13.37 -1.24
N LEU A 171 -3.25 14.05 -0.85
CA LEU A 171 -3.14 15.50 -1.00
C LEU A 171 -3.15 15.91 -2.49
N PHE A 172 -2.57 15.14 -3.38
CA PHE A 172 -2.66 15.39 -4.83
C PHE A 172 -4.09 15.29 -5.37
N LEU A 173 -4.95 14.46 -4.76
CA LEU A 173 -6.37 14.41 -5.13
C LEU A 173 -7.10 15.74 -4.86
N GLU A 174 -6.61 16.55 -3.92
CA GLU A 174 -7.11 17.91 -3.65
C GLU A 174 -6.33 18.99 -4.43
N ALA A 175 -5.01 18.84 -4.56
CA ALA A 175 -4.15 19.83 -5.23
C ALA A 175 -4.43 19.96 -6.72
N TYR A 176 -4.70 18.85 -7.42
CA TYR A 176 -4.95 18.88 -8.87
C TYR A 176 -6.20 19.67 -9.26
N PRO A 177 -7.38 19.48 -8.64
CA PRO A 177 -8.54 20.37 -8.87
C PRO A 177 -8.24 21.84 -8.60
N ILE A 178 -7.49 22.16 -7.56
CA ILE A 178 -7.10 23.55 -7.24
C ILE A 178 -6.26 24.12 -8.40
N VAL A 179 -5.19 23.42 -8.81
CA VAL A 179 -4.27 23.89 -9.85
C VAL A 179 -4.94 23.99 -11.23
N PHE A 180 -5.69 22.96 -11.62
CA PHE A 180 -6.20 22.86 -13.00
C PHE A 180 -7.61 23.45 -13.16
N SER A 181 -8.50 23.33 -12.16
CA SER A 181 -9.84 23.86 -12.27
C SER A 181 -9.98 25.26 -11.67
N GLU A 182 -9.46 25.52 -10.45
CA GLU A 182 -9.62 26.84 -9.83
C GLU A 182 -8.64 27.89 -10.40
N TYR A 183 -7.33 27.59 -10.45
CA TYR A 183 -6.33 28.57 -10.91
C TYR A 183 -6.30 28.74 -12.44
N ARG A 184 -6.53 27.69 -13.21
CA ARG A 184 -6.46 27.70 -14.69
C ARG A 184 -7.84 27.81 -15.35
N GLY A 185 -8.94 27.69 -14.59
CA GLY A 185 -10.30 27.80 -15.10
C GLY A 185 -10.70 26.65 -16.06
N ILE A 186 -10.00 25.52 -16.02
CA ILE A 186 -10.35 24.33 -16.80
C ILE A 186 -11.61 23.69 -16.19
N SER A 187 -12.55 23.24 -17.03
CA SER A 187 -13.76 22.59 -16.52
C SER A 187 -13.43 21.41 -15.58
N PRO A 188 -14.22 21.18 -14.51
CA PRO A 188 -13.87 20.17 -13.51
C PRO A 188 -13.60 18.78 -14.08
N ALA A 189 -14.29 18.32 -15.13
CA ALA A 189 -14.00 17.05 -15.77
C ALA A 189 -12.67 17.03 -16.52
N LEU A 190 -12.40 18.07 -17.34
CA LEU A 190 -11.12 18.16 -18.07
C LEU A 190 -9.95 18.42 -17.12
N GLY A 191 -10.18 19.10 -15.99
CA GLY A 191 -9.21 19.36 -14.94
C GLY A 191 -8.74 18.09 -14.22
N THR A 192 -9.42 16.96 -14.41
CA THR A 192 -8.97 15.66 -13.89
C THR A 192 -8.04 14.91 -14.86
N LEU A 193 -7.99 15.25 -16.15
CA LEU A 193 -7.11 14.57 -17.11
C LEU A 193 -5.63 14.61 -16.75
N PRO A 194 -5.08 15.66 -16.11
CA PRO A 194 -3.69 15.68 -15.66
C PRO A 194 -3.29 14.54 -14.71
N TYR A 195 -4.23 13.83 -14.07
CA TYR A 195 -3.92 12.61 -13.34
C TYR A 195 -3.28 11.52 -14.22
N ILE A 196 -3.44 11.58 -15.54
CA ILE A 196 -2.74 10.70 -16.50
C ILE A 196 -1.22 10.73 -16.28
N GLY A 197 -0.66 11.89 -15.94
CA GLY A 197 0.76 12.00 -15.58
C GLY A 197 1.16 11.10 -14.42
N LEU A 198 0.37 11.10 -13.35
CA LEU A 198 0.58 10.21 -12.19
C LEU A 198 0.36 8.73 -12.55
N ILE A 199 -0.66 8.42 -13.35
CA ILE A 199 -0.94 7.05 -13.83
C ILE A 199 0.25 6.49 -14.59
N VAL A 200 0.76 7.22 -15.58
CA VAL A 200 1.94 6.81 -16.36
C VAL A 200 3.17 6.73 -15.45
N GLY A 201 3.31 7.66 -14.49
CA GLY A 201 4.35 7.62 -13.48
C GLY A 201 4.33 6.33 -12.65
N VAL A 202 3.17 5.91 -12.15
CA VAL A 202 3.00 4.65 -11.42
C VAL A 202 3.42 3.45 -12.26
N LEU A 203 3.05 3.42 -13.55
CA LEU A 203 3.47 2.34 -14.46
C LEU A 203 4.99 2.32 -14.68
N LEU A 204 5.63 3.49 -14.81
CA LEU A 204 7.09 3.61 -14.90
C LEU A 204 7.77 3.15 -13.60
N GLY A 205 7.20 3.48 -12.43
CA GLY A 205 7.67 3.00 -11.13
C GLY A 205 7.59 1.47 -11.03
N CYS A 206 6.48 0.87 -11.49
CA CYS A 206 6.32 -0.57 -11.56
C CYS A 206 7.39 -1.20 -12.46
N GLY A 207 7.60 -0.64 -13.65
CA GLY A 207 8.67 -1.06 -14.56
C GLY A 207 10.06 -0.98 -13.94
N THR A 208 10.34 0.09 -13.17
CA THR A 208 11.60 0.24 -12.43
C THR A 208 11.79 -0.89 -11.42
N VAL A 209 10.77 -1.21 -10.63
CA VAL A 209 10.85 -2.31 -9.64
C VAL A 209 11.09 -3.64 -10.33
N ILE A 210 10.34 -3.94 -11.39
CA ILE A 210 10.50 -5.18 -12.18
C ILE A 210 11.90 -5.28 -12.78
N ALA A 211 12.48 -4.17 -13.26
CA ALA A 211 13.84 -4.13 -13.81
C ALA A 211 14.93 -4.47 -12.78
N PHE A 212 14.70 -4.22 -11.49
CA PHE A 212 15.62 -4.57 -10.41
C PHE A 212 15.41 -5.99 -9.84
N GLU A 213 14.27 -6.64 -10.12
CA GLU A 213 13.97 -7.97 -9.60
C GLU A 213 15.00 -9.06 -10.00
N PRO A 214 15.53 -9.10 -11.25
CA PRO A 214 16.57 -10.06 -11.62
C PRO A 214 17.85 -9.93 -10.78
N ARG A 215 18.22 -8.68 -10.39
CA ARG A 215 19.37 -8.43 -9.51
C ARG A 215 19.12 -9.00 -8.11
N TYR A 216 17.94 -8.73 -7.54
CA TYR A 216 17.54 -9.28 -6.24
C TYR A 216 17.53 -10.81 -6.27
N ASN A 217 16.93 -11.43 -7.29
CA ASN A 217 16.85 -12.88 -7.43
C ASN A 217 18.24 -13.53 -7.56
N ARG A 218 19.19 -12.87 -8.24
CA ARG A 218 20.58 -13.32 -8.28
C ARG A 218 21.21 -13.29 -6.89
N LYS A 219 21.06 -12.21 -6.14
CA LYS A 219 21.57 -12.11 -4.77
C LYS A 219 20.92 -13.09 -3.81
N LEU A 220 19.63 -13.35 -3.97
CA LEU A 220 18.92 -14.38 -3.22
C LEU A 220 19.51 -15.78 -3.46
N LYS A 221 19.82 -16.11 -4.73
CA LYS A 221 20.47 -17.39 -5.09
C LYS A 221 21.91 -17.48 -4.56
N GLU A 222 22.69 -16.42 -4.69
CA GLU A 222 24.06 -16.34 -4.14
C GLU A 222 24.07 -16.52 -2.62
N ASN A 223 23.00 -16.12 -1.92
CA ASN A 223 22.84 -16.24 -0.46
C ASN A 223 22.02 -17.47 -0.03
N ASN A 224 22.04 -18.55 -0.81
CA ASN A 224 21.34 -19.82 -0.50
C ASN A 224 19.83 -19.68 -0.22
N GLY A 225 19.17 -18.76 -0.91
CA GLY A 225 17.72 -18.51 -0.75
C GLY A 225 17.34 -17.66 0.47
N ILE A 226 18.32 -17.14 1.20
CA ILE A 226 18.09 -16.26 2.34
C ILE A 226 17.91 -14.82 1.84
N PRO A 227 16.80 -14.13 2.17
CA PRO A 227 16.56 -12.76 1.74
C PRO A 227 17.67 -11.79 2.15
N VAL A 228 18.03 -10.87 1.25
CA VAL A 228 18.93 -9.75 1.51
C VAL A 228 18.11 -8.46 1.45
N PRO A 229 17.54 -8.01 2.57
CA PRO A 229 16.59 -6.88 2.57
C PRO A 229 17.17 -5.60 1.97
N GLU A 230 18.47 -5.35 2.12
CA GLU A 230 19.15 -4.14 1.64
C GLU A 230 19.08 -4.00 0.12
N GLU A 231 19.05 -5.09 -0.63
CA GLU A 231 18.93 -5.04 -2.10
C GLU A 231 17.55 -4.50 -2.56
N ARG A 232 16.52 -4.59 -1.71
CA ARG A 232 15.21 -3.97 -1.95
C ARG A 232 15.26 -2.44 -1.86
N LEU A 233 16.26 -1.88 -1.17
CA LEU A 233 16.38 -0.44 -0.98
C LEU A 233 16.93 0.31 -2.21
N LEU A 234 17.60 -0.37 -3.15
CA LEU A 234 18.17 0.29 -4.33
C LEU A 234 17.14 1.05 -5.17
N PRO A 235 16.01 0.43 -5.62
CA PRO A 235 14.98 1.17 -6.32
C PRO A 235 14.32 2.24 -5.42
N MET A 236 14.19 1.97 -4.11
CA MET A 236 13.66 2.95 -3.14
C MET A 236 14.51 4.20 -3.05
N MET A 237 15.86 4.08 -3.10
CA MET A 237 16.77 5.23 -3.11
C MET A 237 16.58 6.09 -4.36
N ILE A 238 16.40 5.47 -5.54
CA ILE A 238 16.08 6.20 -6.79
C ILE A 238 14.78 6.98 -6.61
N GLY A 239 13.72 6.31 -6.12
CA GLY A 239 12.45 6.95 -5.83
C GLY A 239 12.57 8.10 -4.84
N ALA A 240 13.36 7.94 -3.77
CA ALA A 240 13.57 8.94 -2.73
C ALA A 240 14.22 10.24 -3.26
N VAL A 241 15.08 10.15 -4.29
CA VAL A 241 15.65 11.32 -4.98
C VAL A 241 14.66 11.95 -5.95
N VAL A 242 13.96 11.14 -6.72
CA VAL A 242 13.02 11.60 -7.75
C VAL A 242 11.78 12.25 -7.14
N PHE A 243 11.36 11.81 -5.95
CA PHE A 243 10.15 12.27 -5.29
C PHE A 243 10.14 13.79 -5.00
N PRO A 244 11.12 14.36 -4.27
CA PRO A 244 11.16 15.80 -4.02
C PRO A 244 11.31 16.62 -5.31
N ILE A 245 12.04 16.12 -6.32
CA ILE A 245 12.17 16.77 -7.63
C ILE A 245 10.77 16.90 -8.26
N GLY A 246 9.97 15.85 -8.27
CA GLY A 246 8.61 15.88 -8.79
C GLY A 246 7.70 16.86 -8.02
N LEU A 247 7.83 16.93 -6.70
CA LEU A 247 7.05 17.85 -5.86
C LEU A 247 7.40 19.32 -6.14
N PHE A 248 8.69 19.69 -6.18
CA PHE A 248 9.11 21.04 -6.51
C PHE A 248 8.72 21.40 -7.95
N TRP A 249 8.87 20.49 -8.89
CA TRP A 249 8.45 20.71 -10.28
C TRP A 249 6.94 21.02 -10.34
N PHE A 250 6.09 20.20 -9.71
CA PHE A 250 4.65 20.47 -9.65
C PHE A 250 4.34 21.81 -8.98
N ALA A 251 4.95 22.11 -7.85
CA ALA A 251 4.71 23.32 -7.07
C ALA A 251 4.94 24.60 -7.90
N TRP A 252 6.12 24.72 -8.49
CA TRP A 252 6.53 25.93 -9.19
C TRP A 252 5.92 26.06 -10.60
N THR A 253 5.54 24.98 -11.25
CA THR A 253 4.86 25.04 -12.55
C THR A 253 3.34 25.09 -12.43
N GLY A 254 2.79 24.58 -11.34
CA GLY A 254 1.36 24.56 -11.05
C GLY A 254 0.79 25.94 -10.72
N ASN A 255 1.57 26.76 -9.99
CA ASN A 255 1.15 28.06 -9.49
C ASN A 255 0.93 29.11 -10.60
N TYR A 256 1.59 29.00 -11.73
CA TYR A 256 1.55 30.00 -12.80
C TYR A 256 0.66 29.55 -13.96
N PRO A 257 -0.51 30.19 -14.18
CA PRO A 257 -1.42 29.87 -15.29
C PRO A 257 -0.81 30.12 -16.68
N SER A 258 0.24 30.98 -16.76
CA SER A 258 0.99 31.26 -18.01
C SER A 258 1.79 30.06 -18.52
N ILE A 259 2.15 29.13 -17.63
CA ILE A 259 2.85 27.90 -18.01
C ILE A 259 1.82 26.91 -18.58
N HIS A 260 2.12 26.31 -19.73
CA HIS A 260 1.23 25.35 -20.37
C HIS A 260 0.88 24.20 -19.42
N TRP A 261 -0.39 23.78 -19.37
CA TRP A 261 -0.93 22.77 -18.44
C TRP A 261 -0.19 21.42 -18.47
N ILE A 262 0.45 21.07 -19.59
CA ILE A 262 1.20 19.83 -19.74
C ILE A 262 2.45 19.78 -18.83
N VAL A 263 3.05 20.94 -18.52
CA VAL A 263 4.28 21.01 -17.72
C VAL A 263 4.09 20.52 -16.28
N PRO A 264 3.10 21.04 -15.52
CA PRO A 264 2.79 20.46 -14.21
C PRO A 264 2.22 19.03 -14.29
N THR A 265 1.58 18.65 -15.41
CA THR A 265 1.14 17.25 -15.63
C THR A 265 2.34 16.30 -15.75
N LEU A 266 3.41 16.70 -16.44
CA LEU A 266 4.62 15.90 -16.59
C LEU A 266 5.36 15.66 -15.26
N SER A 267 5.25 16.56 -14.29
CA SER A 267 5.79 16.31 -12.93
C SER A 267 5.16 15.08 -12.27
N GLY A 268 3.93 14.74 -12.67
CA GLY A 268 3.23 13.53 -12.25
C GLY A 268 3.97 12.24 -12.62
N LEU A 269 4.75 12.24 -13.72
CA LEU A 269 5.57 11.08 -14.10
C LEU A 269 6.61 10.78 -13.02
N ALA A 270 7.34 11.80 -12.58
CA ALA A 270 8.35 11.67 -11.53
C ALA A 270 7.72 11.29 -10.19
N THR A 271 6.66 12.02 -9.80
CA THR A 271 6.00 11.82 -8.51
C THR A 271 5.30 10.47 -8.42
N GLY A 272 4.56 10.06 -9.46
CA GLY A 272 3.87 8.76 -9.51
C GLY A 272 4.84 7.59 -9.49
N ALA A 273 5.94 7.66 -10.26
CA ALA A 273 6.98 6.65 -10.25
C ALA A 273 7.62 6.51 -8.87
N ALA A 274 7.96 7.64 -8.24
CA ALA A 274 8.57 7.65 -6.92
C ALA A 274 7.64 7.10 -5.83
N ILE A 275 6.36 7.52 -5.82
CA ILE A 275 5.35 7.03 -4.85
C ILE A 275 5.30 5.50 -4.87
N LEU A 276 5.11 4.87 -6.04
CA LEU A 276 5.03 3.42 -6.13
C LEU A 276 6.33 2.75 -5.72
N THR A 277 7.46 3.24 -6.25
CA THR A 277 8.78 2.62 -6.02
C THR A 277 9.15 2.65 -4.54
N ILE A 278 8.98 3.79 -3.86
CA ILE A 278 9.30 3.92 -2.43
C ILE A 278 8.36 3.02 -1.62
N PHE A 279 7.06 3.10 -1.88
CA PHE A 279 6.06 2.38 -1.10
C PHE A 279 6.22 0.86 -1.21
N LEU A 280 6.33 0.35 -2.44
CA LEU A 280 6.43 -1.08 -2.68
C LEU A 280 7.73 -1.66 -2.09
N GLN A 281 8.84 -0.97 -2.28
CA GLN A 281 10.12 -1.44 -1.76
C GLN A 281 10.24 -1.31 -0.25
N ALA A 282 9.60 -0.32 0.35
CA ALA A 282 9.50 -0.22 1.80
C ALA A 282 8.75 -1.41 2.41
N LEU A 283 7.63 -1.83 1.80
CA LEU A 283 6.91 -3.02 2.24
C LEU A 283 7.72 -4.30 2.04
N ASN A 284 8.35 -4.47 0.86
CA ASN A 284 9.20 -5.61 0.59
C ASN A 284 10.38 -5.69 1.59
N TYR A 285 10.99 -4.56 1.91
CA TYR A 285 12.05 -4.49 2.92
C TYR A 285 11.55 -4.93 4.30
N LEU A 286 10.36 -4.48 4.73
CA LEU A 286 9.77 -4.92 6.01
C LEU A 286 9.49 -6.43 6.02
N VAL A 287 8.99 -7.00 4.91
CA VAL A 287 8.75 -8.44 4.79
C VAL A 287 10.06 -9.22 4.91
N ASP A 288 11.08 -8.82 4.16
CA ASP A 288 12.37 -9.50 4.13
C ASP A 288 13.15 -9.35 5.46
N ALA A 289 12.97 -8.20 6.17
CA ALA A 289 13.63 -7.94 7.44
C ALA A 289 12.97 -8.64 8.65
N TYR A 290 11.64 -8.86 8.61
CA TYR A 290 10.86 -9.37 9.75
C TYR A 290 10.10 -10.66 9.42
N LEU A 291 10.67 -11.57 8.67
CA LEU A 291 10.07 -12.79 8.11
C LEU A 291 8.95 -13.43 8.97
N THR A 292 9.25 -13.73 10.24
CA THR A 292 8.32 -14.42 11.15
C THR A 292 7.15 -13.56 11.63
N VAL A 293 7.34 -12.24 11.68
CA VAL A 293 6.34 -11.25 12.14
C VAL A 293 6.00 -10.23 11.04
N ALA A 294 6.32 -10.55 9.78
CA ALA A 294 6.11 -9.68 8.63
C ALA A 294 4.66 -9.16 8.51
N ALA A 295 3.68 -10.04 8.72
CA ALA A 295 2.26 -9.66 8.71
C ALA A 295 1.93 -8.58 9.75
N SER A 296 2.50 -8.69 10.96
CA SER A 296 2.32 -7.69 12.01
C SER A 296 3.04 -6.38 11.71
N ALA A 297 4.22 -6.42 11.07
CA ALA A 297 4.94 -5.23 10.63
C ALA A 297 4.17 -4.49 9.51
N ILE A 298 3.59 -5.22 8.55
CA ILE A 298 2.70 -4.64 7.52
C ILE A 298 1.43 -4.06 8.14
N ALA A 299 0.83 -4.74 9.13
CA ALA A 299 -0.34 -4.23 9.82
C ALA A 299 -0.04 -2.91 10.58
N ALA A 300 1.11 -2.82 11.25
CA ALA A 300 1.60 -1.60 11.88
C ALA A 300 1.76 -0.45 10.86
N ASN A 301 2.37 -0.74 9.71
CA ASN A 301 2.51 0.21 8.62
C ASN A 301 1.14 0.67 8.08
N THR A 302 0.23 -0.26 7.85
CA THR A 302 -1.11 0.05 7.33
C THR A 302 -1.91 0.90 8.31
N PHE A 303 -1.79 0.64 9.61
CA PHE A 303 -2.47 1.40 10.65
C PHE A 303 -2.07 2.88 10.61
N LEU A 304 -0.80 3.21 10.75
CA LEU A 304 -0.34 4.62 10.76
C LEU A 304 -0.60 5.31 9.41
N ARG A 305 -0.36 4.62 8.30
CA ARG A 305 -0.62 5.11 6.95
C ARG A 305 -2.09 5.53 6.76
N SER A 306 -3.03 4.75 7.29
CA SER A 306 -4.47 5.05 7.17
C SER A 306 -4.83 6.33 7.91
N PHE A 307 -4.21 6.62 9.05
CA PHE A 307 -4.39 7.90 9.75
C PHE A 307 -3.88 9.08 8.94
N PHE A 308 -2.70 8.96 8.33
CA PHE A 308 -2.17 10.01 7.45
C PHE A 308 -3.05 10.23 6.22
N GLY A 309 -3.50 9.15 5.56
CA GLY A 309 -4.41 9.23 4.43
C GLY A 309 -5.74 9.88 4.77
N ALA A 310 -6.33 9.55 5.92
CA ALA A 310 -7.55 10.17 6.39
C ALA A 310 -7.34 11.65 6.79
N GLY A 311 -6.18 11.97 7.39
CA GLY A 311 -5.83 13.31 7.82
C GLY A 311 -5.61 14.29 6.67
N PHE A 312 -4.99 13.87 5.58
CA PHE A 312 -4.74 14.71 4.40
C PHE A 312 -5.95 14.82 3.47
N ARG A 313 -6.91 13.91 3.56
CA ARG A 313 -8.16 13.99 2.79
C ARG A 313 -9.19 14.81 3.55
N GLY A 314 -9.41 16.04 3.16
CA GLY A 314 -10.42 16.92 3.75
C GLY A 314 -11.82 16.31 3.79
N LEU A 315 -12.55 16.52 4.89
CA LEU A 315 -14.00 16.32 4.94
C LEU A 315 -14.66 17.21 3.88
N PRO A 316 -15.63 16.71 3.10
CA PRO A 316 -16.20 17.45 1.99
C PRO A 316 -16.78 18.80 2.43
N PHE A 317 -16.58 19.80 1.58
CA PHE A 317 -16.91 21.23 1.67
C PHE A 317 -18.31 21.58 2.24
N HIS A 318 -19.26 20.66 2.30
CA HIS A 318 -20.61 20.90 2.80
C HIS A 318 -20.74 21.06 4.32
N LEU A 319 -19.70 20.76 5.11
CA LEU A 319 -19.71 20.98 6.57
C LEU A 319 -19.46 22.42 6.99
N ARG A 320 -19.18 23.37 6.08
CA ARG A 320 -19.06 24.80 6.40
C ARG A 320 -20.34 25.40 6.98
N ARG A 321 -21.49 24.74 6.91
CA ARG A 321 -22.76 25.23 7.48
C ARG A 321 -22.95 24.88 8.96
N PHE A 322 -22.14 24.00 9.50
CA PHE A 322 -22.07 23.71 10.93
C PHE A 322 -20.83 24.39 11.52
N ARG A 323 -21.05 25.46 12.28
CA ARG A 323 -20.11 26.15 13.14
C ARG A 323 -19.62 25.17 14.24
N ILE A 324 -18.78 24.22 13.92
CA ILE A 324 -18.01 23.44 14.88
C ILE A 324 -16.60 24.01 14.84
N THR A 325 -16.44 25.07 15.61
CA THR A 325 -15.18 25.57 16.10
C THR A 325 -14.59 24.55 17.04
N ASP A 326 -13.92 23.55 16.66
CA ASP A 326 -12.95 22.78 17.45
C ASP A 326 -12.67 21.45 16.76
N SER A 327 -11.67 21.49 15.86
CA SER A 327 -10.98 20.30 15.30
C SER A 327 -11.71 19.45 14.24
N PRO A 328 -11.04 18.97 13.20
CA PRO A 328 -9.77 18.26 13.23
C PRO A 328 -8.69 18.88 12.33
N LEU A 329 -7.55 19.02 12.88
CA LEU A 329 -6.37 19.77 12.44
C LEU A 329 -5.79 19.40 11.05
N LEU A 330 -6.04 18.23 10.50
CA LEU A 330 -5.31 17.75 9.32
C LEU A 330 -6.07 17.85 7.99
N ALA A 331 -7.38 17.77 7.99
CA ALA A 331 -8.19 17.76 6.77
C ALA A 331 -8.45 19.17 6.19
N LEU A 332 -8.52 20.17 7.06
CA LEU A 332 -8.55 21.59 6.69
C LEU A 332 -7.16 22.09 6.26
N PHE A 333 -6.11 21.33 6.58
CA PHE A 333 -4.73 21.73 6.36
C PHE A 333 -4.37 21.77 4.86
N ALA A 334 -4.76 20.78 4.07
CA ALA A 334 -4.38 20.73 2.65
C ALA A 334 -4.97 21.90 1.86
N THR A 335 -6.30 22.05 1.85
CA THR A 335 -6.97 23.12 1.12
C THR A 335 -6.58 24.50 1.66
N ALA A 336 -6.56 24.68 2.99
CA ALA A 336 -6.12 25.92 3.62
C ALA A 336 -4.65 26.24 3.34
N MET A 337 -3.78 25.22 3.30
CA MET A 337 -2.37 25.37 2.97
C MET A 337 -2.19 25.88 1.54
N PHE A 338 -2.88 25.27 0.56
CA PHE A 338 -2.78 25.68 -0.84
C PHE A 338 -3.38 27.07 -1.09
N HIS A 339 -4.49 27.43 -0.44
CA HIS A 339 -5.10 28.75 -0.61
C HIS A 339 -4.38 29.87 0.13
N ASN A 340 -3.79 29.61 1.31
CA ASN A 340 -3.12 30.65 2.09
C ASN A 340 -1.65 30.84 1.72
N LEU A 341 -0.93 29.75 1.37
CA LEU A 341 0.49 29.80 1.02
C LEU A 341 0.72 29.91 -0.51
N GLY A 342 -0.31 29.60 -1.33
CA GLY A 342 -0.11 29.38 -2.76
C GLY A 342 0.41 27.98 -3.06
N VAL A 343 0.29 27.55 -4.33
CA VAL A 343 0.71 26.21 -4.77
C VAL A 343 2.22 26.04 -4.69
N ASP A 344 2.99 27.09 -5.01
CA ASP A 344 4.45 27.12 -4.99
C ASP A 344 5.03 26.88 -3.59
N TRP A 345 4.61 27.64 -2.61
CA TRP A 345 5.10 27.49 -1.24
C TRP A 345 4.53 26.27 -0.53
N ALA A 346 3.24 25.97 -0.72
CA ALA A 346 2.63 24.76 -0.17
C ALA A 346 3.35 23.50 -0.67
N GLY A 347 3.56 23.39 -1.99
CA GLY A 347 4.32 22.29 -2.57
C GLY A 347 5.79 22.29 -2.19
N SER A 348 6.41 23.47 -1.97
CA SER A 348 7.81 23.57 -1.50
C SER A 348 7.97 23.04 -0.07
N VAL A 349 7.03 23.33 0.84
CA VAL A 349 7.04 22.76 2.21
C VAL A 349 7.02 21.23 2.13
N LEU A 350 6.16 20.65 1.29
CA LEU A 350 6.10 19.21 1.10
C LEU A 350 7.38 18.66 0.45
N GLY A 351 7.96 19.40 -0.49
CA GLY A 351 9.22 19.08 -1.14
C GLY A 351 10.39 19.06 -0.15
N PHE A 352 10.51 20.06 0.72
CA PHE A 352 11.53 20.09 1.78
C PHE A 352 11.33 18.95 2.80
N LEU A 353 10.09 18.62 3.14
CA LEU A 353 9.80 17.48 4.00
C LEU A 353 10.20 16.16 3.33
N ALA A 354 9.96 16.02 2.02
CA ALA A 354 10.44 14.88 1.25
C ALA A 354 11.97 14.78 1.21
N VAL A 355 12.67 15.91 1.10
CA VAL A 355 14.15 15.97 1.21
C VAL A 355 14.61 15.52 2.61
N ALA A 356 13.90 15.91 3.67
CA ALA A 356 14.22 15.48 5.03
C ALA A 356 14.06 13.95 5.23
N PHE A 357 13.13 13.31 4.52
CA PHE A 357 12.96 11.86 4.55
C PHE A 357 13.88 11.10 3.57
N MET A 358 14.44 11.78 2.57
CA MET A 358 15.31 11.18 1.55
C MET A 358 16.48 10.38 2.12
N PRO A 359 17.16 10.75 3.23
CA PRO A 359 18.26 9.98 3.79
C PRO A 359 17.87 8.60 4.34
N ILE A 360 16.59 8.36 4.66
CA ILE A 360 16.14 7.12 5.32
C ILE A 360 16.56 5.85 4.56
N PRO A 361 16.23 5.66 3.25
CA PRO A 361 16.64 4.45 2.54
C PRO A 361 18.16 4.32 2.41
N PHE A 362 18.90 5.42 2.33
CA PHE A 362 20.36 5.39 2.29
C PHE A 362 20.97 4.94 3.62
N LEU A 363 20.44 5.44 4.74
CA LEU A 363 20.85 5.01 6.08
C LEU A 363 20.57 3.52 6.31
N PHE A 364 19.41 3.03 5.86
CA PHE A 364 19.09 1.61 5.96
C PHE A 364 19.94 0.75 5.03
N TYR A 365 20.34 1.27 3.86
CA TYR A 365 21.25 0.55 2.98
C TYR A 365 22.64 0.36 3.61
N VAL A 366 23.16 1.38 4.30
CA VAL A 366 24.50 1.34 4.91
C VAL A 366 24.48 0.68 6.29
N PHE A 367 23.48 0.95 7.10
CA PHE A 367 23.42 0.54 8.51
C PHE A 367 22.35 -0.52 8.80
N GLY A 368 21.61 -1.00 7.81
CA GLY A 368 20.46 -1.88 7.99
C GLY A 368 20.81 -3.17 8.72
N GLU A 369 21.91 -3.82 8.38
CA GLU A 369 22.39 -5.02 9.06
C GLU A 369 22.66 -4.78 10.54
N ARG A 370 23.31 -3.64 10.88
CA ARG A 370 23.60 -3.29 12.29
C ARG A 370 22.32 -3.01 13.06
N LEU A 371 21.36 -2.31 12.44
CA LEU A 371 20.07 -2.00 13.08
C LEU A 371 19.25 -3.26 13.30
N ARG A 372 19.26 -4.24 12.37
CA ARG A 372 18.58 -5.53 12.56
C ARG A 372 19.18 -6.35 13.69
N LYS A 373 20.51 -6.32 13.87
CA LYS A 373 21.18 -7.00 15.00
C LYS A 373 20.79 -6.42 16.36
N LEU A 374 20.33 -5.17 16.42
CA LEU A 374 19.83 -4.52 17.63
C LEU A 374 18.32 -4.73 17.83
N SER A 375 17.61 -5.18 16.81
CA SER A 375 16.17 -5.44 16.85
C SER A 375 15.87 -6.68 17.71
N ARG A 376 14.76 -6.62 18.46
CA ARG A 376 14.29 -7.74 19.29
C ARG A 376 13.45 -8.75 18.51
N PHE A 377 12.92 -8.36 17.36
CA PHE A 377 11.97 -9.14 16.57
C PHE A 377 12.50 -9.52 15.19
N ALA A 378 13.58 -8.89 14.72
CA ALA A 378 14.25 -9.34 13.52
C ALA A 378 15.09 -10.58 13.85
N PRO A 379 15.00 -11.66 13.06
CA PRO A 379 15.83 -12.83 13.30
C PRO A 379 17.32 -12.46 13.15
N THR A 380 18.07 -12.62 14.22
CA THR A 380 19.52 -12.32 14.29
C THR A 380 20.34 -13.29 13.44
N ASP A 381 19.78 -14.49 13.21
CA ASP A 381 20.42 -15.59 12.46
C ASP A 381 19.53 -16.06 11.29
N ILE A 382 19.28 -15.17 10.33
CA ILE A 382 18.58 -15.56 9.10
C ILE A 382 19.35 -16.67 8.35
N GLY A 383 20.66 -16.85 8.63
CA GLY A 383 21.52 -17.87 8.05
C GLY A 383 21.70 -19.17 8.86
N ALA A 384 21.54 -19.16 10.17
CA ALA A 384 21.80 -20.34 11.01
C ALA A 384 20.76 -21.44 10.79
N GLY A 385 19.46 -21.10 10.79
CA GLY A 385 18.41 -22.11 10.58
C GLY A 385 18.35 -22.68 9.14
N ALA A 386 18.88 -21.96 8.15
CA ALA A 386 19.04 -22.50 6.80
C ALA A 386 20.27 -23.39 6.67
N ARG A 387 21.35 -23.08 7.38
CA ARG A 387 22.55 -23.94 7.46
C ARG A 387 22.26 -25.23 8.19
N GLU A 388 21.55 -25.21 9.32
CA GLU A 388 21.12 -26.43 10.02
C GLU A 388 20.24 -27.34 9.14
N LYS A 389 19.30 -26.74 8.38
CA LYS A 389 18.46 -27.52 7.45
C LYS A 389 19.23 -28.04 6.24
N SER A 390 20.25 -27.34 5.74
CA SER A 390 21.10 -27.84 4.66
C SER A 390 22.04 -28.94 5.18
N GLU A 391 22.60 -28.79 6.36
CA GLU A 391 23.43 -29.80 7.01
C GLU A 391 22.64 -31.07 7.36
N GLN A 392 21.39 -30.91 7.85
CA GLN A 392 20.50 -32.06 8.09
C GLN A 392 20.14 -32.80 6.79
N LYS A 393 19.90 -32.04 5.71
CA LYS A 393 19.58 -32.63 4.40
C LYS A 393 20.78 -33.37 3.78
N ASP A 394 21.97 -32.78 3.90
CA ASP A 394 23.24 -33.44 3.47
C ASP A 394 23.55 -34.65 4.32
N ASP A 395 23.22 -34.65 5.60
CA ASP A 395 23.41 -35.81 6.47
C ASP A 395 22.34 -36.90 6.25
N GLU A 396 21.13 -36.56 5.88
CA GLU A 396 20.08 -37.50 5.48
C GLU A 396 20.42 -38.14 4.11
N GLU A 397 20.94 -37.37 3.16
CA GLU A 397 21.36 -37.88 1.84
C GLU A 397 22.57 -38.80 1.95
N LYS A 398 23.49 -38.53 2.89
CA LYS A 398 24.62 -39.41 3.20
C LYS A 398 24.25 -40.69 3.96
N ARG A 399 23.08 -40.74 4.60
CA ARG A 399 22.55 -41.90 5.35
C ARG A 399 21.65 -42.81 4.53
N GLN A 400 21.27 -42.47 3.31
CA GLN A 400 20.55 -43.38 2.42
C GLN A 400 21.55 -44.39 1.83
N PRO A 401 21.42 -45.69 2.12
CA PRO A 401 22.26 -46.70 1.54
C PRO A 401 21.99 -46.81 0.02
N ARG A 402 23.06 -46.88 -0.74
CA ARG A 402 23.05 -47.12 -2.19
C ARG A 402 22.52 -48.52 -2.51
#